data_f5a82f78355a43aadd86528bc2ca79b0
#
_entry.id   f5a82f78355a43aadd86528bc2ca79b0
#
_cell.length_a   1.000
_cell.length_b   1.000
_cell.length_c   1.000
_cell.angle_alpha   90.00
_cell.angle_beta   90.00
_cell.angle_gamma   90.00
#
_symmetry.space_group_name_H-M   'P 1'
#
loop_
_entity.id
_entity.type
_entity.pdbx_description
1 polymer ?
#
loop_
_entity_poly.entity_id
_entity_poly.type
_entity_poly.pdbx_seq_one_letter_code
_entity_poly.pdbx_strand_id
1 'polypeptide(L)'
;MNPNPAAAPGLDPVELVVDAERFVVTRRADSPGTNDFDWISHPASYGFTIGANFEWRPGQAELTEEIHHFLADVDPKTGYLPD
;
A
#
# COMPACT_ATOMS: atom_id res chain seq x y z
N MET A 1 13.17 -25.21 -10.97
CA MET A 1 12.49 -25.00 -10.37
C MET A 1 11.66 -24.15 -10.66
N ASN A 2 10.89 -24.10 -10.34
CA ASN A 2 10.07 -23.39 -10.71
C ASN A 2 9.91 -22.26 -10.09
N PRO A 3 9.62 -21.36 -10.75
CA PRO A 3 9.35 -20.17 -10.20
C PRO A 3 8.27 -20.30 -9.21
N ASN A 4 8.47 -19.64 -8.19
CA ASN A 4 7.52 -19.55 -7.22
C ASN A 4 6.31 -18.90 -7.81
N PRO A 5 5.18 -19.48 -7.74
CA PRO A 5 3.99 -18.85 -8.27
C PRO A 5 3.72 -17.51 -7.65
N ALA A 6 4.14 -17.31 -6.44
CA ALA A 6 3.94 -16.03 -5.80
C ALA A 6 4.79 -14.95 -6.41
N ALA A 7 5.75 -15.31 -7.23
CA ALA A 7 6.56 -14.32 -7.89
C ALA A 7 5.96 -13.84 -9.20
N ALA A 8 4.71 -14.09 -9.43
CA ALA A 8 4.07 -13.60 -10.63
C ALA A 8 4.13 -12.09 -10.69
N PRO A 9 4.25 -11.53 -11.89
CA PRO A 9 4.36 -10.09 -12.02
C PRO A 9 3.19 -9.36 -11.37
N GLY A 10 3.50 -8.29 -10.70
CA GLY A 10 2.50 -7.48 -10.06
C GLY A 10 2.11 -7.93 -8.68
N LEU A 11 2.64 -9.09 -8.22
CA LEU A 11 2.33 -9.59 -6.90
C LEU A 11 3.44 -9.32 -5.90
N ASP A 12 4.62 -8.92 -6.36
CA ASP A 12 5.74 -8.66 -5.47
C ASP A 12 5.48 -7.38 -4.68
N PRO A 13 5.69 -7.40 -3.38
CA PRO A 13 5.51 -6.18 -2.58
C PRO A 13 6.50 -5.10 -2.99
N VAL A 14 6.07 -3.87 -2.90
CA VAL A 14 6.92 -2.71 -3.20
C VAL A 14 7.06 -1.91 -1.92
N GLU A 15 8.29 -1.68 -1.49
CA GLU A 15 8.54 -0.87 -0.31
C GLU A 15 8.77 0.58 -0.73
N LEU A 16 8.07 1.50 -0.07
CA LEU A 16 8.17 2.91 -0.36
C LEU A 16 8.42 3.68 0.92
N VAL A 17 9.19 4.76 0.82
CA VAL A 17 9.40 5.68 1.95
C VAL A 17 8.77 7.00 1.54
N VAL A 18 7.79 7.44 2.33
CA VAL A 18 7.06 8.68 2.06
C VAL A 18 7.01 9.46 3.36
N ASP A 19 7.52 10.71 3.33
CA ASP A 19 7.58 11.56 4.52
C ASP A 19 8.24 10.85 5.70
N ALA A 20 9.33 10.14 5.42
CA ALA A 20 10.10 9.39 6.43
C ALA A 20 9.35 8.19 7.00
N GLU A 21 8.18 7.85 6.45
CA GLU A 21 7.42 6.68 6.87
C GLU A 21 7.57 5.56 5.84
N ARG A 22 7.63 4.33 6.32
CA ARG A 22 7.84 3.18 5.46
C ARG A 22 6.54 2.44 5.23
N PHE A 23 6.26 2.15 3.97
CA PHE A 23 5.06 1.43 3.56
C PHE A 23 5.45 0.27 2.66
N VAL A 24 4.67 -0.80 2.73
CA VAL A 24 4.76 -1.90 1.77
C VAL A 24 3.43 -1.99 1.06
N VAL A 25 3.47 -1.97 -0.26
CA VAL A 25 2.26 -2.05 -1.08
C VAL A 25 2.23 -3.40 -1.77
N THR A 26 1.14 -4.12 -1.60
CA THR A 26 0.96 -5.44 -2.20
C THR A 26 -0.30 -5.44 -3.04
N ARG A 27 -0.18 -5.91 -4.30
CA ARG A 27 -1.34 -6.07 -5.14
C ARG A 27 -1.97 -7.43 -4.87
N ARG A 28 -3.27 -7.47 -4.72
CA ARG A 28 -3.95 -8.74 -4.50
C ARG A 28 -4.06 -9.54 -5.77
N ALA A 29 -3.67 -10.81 -5.71
CA ALA A 29 -3.68 -11.67 -6.89
C ALA A 29 -5.08 -11.96 -7.39
N ASP A 30 -6.04 -12.08 -6.49
CA ASP A 30 -7.40 -12.43 -6.85
C ASP A 30 -8.30 -11.21 -7.03
N SER A 31 -7.74 -10.02 -6.98
CA SER A 31 -8.52 -8.81 -7.15
C SER A 31 -7.62 -7.76 -7.81
N PRO A 32 -7.50 -7.79 -9.14
CA PRO A 32 -6.48 -7.00 -9.83
C PRO A 32 -6.52 -5.50 -9.62
N GLY A 33 -7.64 -4.97 -9.22
CA GLY A 33 -7.73 -3.54 -8.94
C GLY A 33 -7.45 -3.17 -7.50
N THR A 34 -7.07 -4.14 -6.65
CA THR A 34 -6.94 -3.91 -5.21
C THR A 34 -5.49 -3.94 -4.78
N ASN A 35 -5.08 -2.90 -4.07
CA ASN A 35 -3.75 -2.80 -3.51
C ASN A 35 -3.86 -2.57 -2.01
N ASP A 36 -3.07 -3.33 -1.24
CA ASP A 36 -3.02 -3.19 0.21
C ASP A 36 -1.78 -2.39 0.58
N PHE A 37 -1.95 -1.35 1.39
CA PHE A 37 -0.87 -0.48 1.82
C PHE A 37 -0.64 -0.73 3.31
N ASP A 38 0.51 -1.31 3.64
CA ASP A 38 0.86 -1.60 5.03
C ASP A 38 1.87 -0.56 5.53
N TRP A 39 1.53 0.14 6.60
CA TRP A 39 2.39 1.16 7.19
C TRP A 39 3.35 0.49 8.17
N ILE A 40 4.55 0.17 7.66
CA ILE A 40 5.51 -0.64 8.40
C ILE A 40 6.08 0.09 9.61
N SER A 41 6.31 1.39 9.50
CA SER A 41 6.92 2.13 10.60
C SER A 41 5.93 2.57 11.67
N HIS A 42 4.65 2.26 11.50
CA HIS A 42 3.64 2.56 12.53
C HIS A 42 3.83 1.60 13.70
N PRO A 43 3.70 2.07 14.96
CA PRO A 43 3.93 1.20 16.11
C PRO A 43 2.93 0.05 16.24
N ALA A 44 1.78 0.15 15.62
CA ALA A 44 0.82 -0.95 15.55
C ALA A 44 0.63 -1.32 14.10
N SER A 45 0.13 -2.53 13.83
CA SER A 45 -0.16 -2.90 12.44
C SER A 45 -1.30 -2.04 11.92
N TYR A 46 -1.01 -1.20 10.95
CA TYR A 46 -1.99 -0.26 10.45
C TYR A 46 -1.73 -0.05 8.96
N GLY A 47 -2.76 0.32 8.26
CA GLY A 47 -2.65 0.55 6.83
C GLY A 47 -4.00 0.81 6.21
N PHE A 48 -4.08 0.70 4.89
CA PHE A 48 -5.33 0.92 4.18
C PHE A 48 -5.32 0.13 2.88
N THR A 49 -6.49 0.00 2.28
CA THR A 49 -6.65 -0.73 1.04
C THR A 49 -7.39 0.17 0.04
N ILE A 50 -6.91 0.18 -1.18
CA ILE A 50 -7.60 0.88 -2.26
C ILE A 50 -8.04 -0.17 -3.26
N GLY A 51 -9.34 -0.20 -3.55
CA GLY A 51 -9.90 -1.09 -4.55
C GLY A 51 -10.50 -0.30 -5.69
N ALA A 52 -10.33 -0.81 -6.91
CA ALA A 52 -10.93 -0.22 -8.09
C ALA A 52 -11.74 -1.30 -8.81
N ASN A 53 -12.74 -0.89 -9.55
CA ASN A 53 -13.58 -1.85 -10.28
C ASN A 53 -13.00 -2.12 -11.67
N PHE A 54 -11.74 -1.81 -11.86
CA PHE A 54 -11.01 -2.13 -13.08
C PHE A 54 -9.59 -2.50 -12.69
N GLU A 55 -8.86 -3.11 -13.59
CA GLU A 55 -7.47 -3.48 -13.28
C GLU A 55 -6.64 -2.20 -13.17
N TRP A 56 -6.22 -1.88 -11.94
CA TRP A 56 -5.47 -0.67 -11.66
C TRP A 56 -4.02 -1.04 -11.39
N ARG A 57 -3.12 -0.50 -12.21
CA ARG A 57 -1.69 -0.75 -12.08
C ARG A 57 -0.96 0.55 -11.86
N PRO A 58 -1.03 1.09 -10.65
CA PRO A 58 -0.40 2.39 -10.38
C PRO A 58 1.11 2.29 -10.44
N GLY A 59 1.73 3.34 -10.95
CA GLY A 59 3.18 3.46 -10.85
C GLY A 59 3.59 3.95 -9.48
N GLN A 60 4.90 4.02 -9.26
CA GLN A 60 5.43 4.42 -7.96
C GLN A 60 4.97 5.83 -7.57
N ALA A 61 4.93 6.75 -8.53
CA ALA A 61 4.49 8.11 -8.24
C ALA A 61 3.04 8.15 -7.78
N GLU A 62 2.18 7.33 -8.37
CA GLU A 62 0.78 7.28 -7.97
C GLU A 62 0.62 6.66 -6.59
N LEU A 63 1.40 5.61 -6.30
CA LEU A 63 1.37 5.00 -4.97
C LEU A 63 1.82 6.01 -3.91
N THR A 64 2.86 6.76 -4.21
CA THR A 64 3.36 7.79 -3.30
C THR A 64 2.29 8.85 -3.03
N GLU A 65 1.56 9.25 -4.06
CA GLU A 65 0.50 10.23 -3.92
C GLU A 65 -0.59 9.72 -2.99
N GLU A 66 -0.99 8.46 -3.17
CA GLU A 66 -2.03 7.88 -2.31
C GLU A 66 -1.58 7.81 -0.86
N ILE A 67 -0.31 7.50 -0.64
CA ILE A 67 0.24 7.47 0.72
C ILE A 67 0.26 8.87 1.31
N HIS A 68 0.62 9.89 0.51
CA HIS A 68 0.58 11.27 0.98
C HIS A 68 -0.83 11.66 1.43
N HIS A 69 -1.84 11.29 0.65
CA HIS A 69 -3.22 11.61 1.00
C HIS A 69 -3.62 10.91 2.31
N PHE A 70 -3.22 9.66 2.46
CA PHE A 70 -3.52 8.92 3.67
C PHE A 70 -2.86 9.56 4.89
N LEU A 71 -1.57 9.91 4.78
CA LEU A 71 -0.85 10.51 5.89
C LEU A 71 -1.41 11.87 6.25
N ALA A 72 -1.91 12.61 5.27
CA ALA A 72 -2.52 13.92 5.53
C ALA A 72 -3.79 13.79 6.35
N ASP A 73 -4.48 12.65 6.25
CA ASP A 73 -5.71 12.43 6.99
C ASP A 73 -5.47 11.81 8.37
N VAL A 74 -4.27 11.33 8.64
CA VAL A 74 -3.96 10.71 9.92
C VAL A 74 -3.86 11.79 11.00
N ASP A 75 -4.52 11.54 12.14
CA ASP A 75 -4.45 12.47 13.27
C ASP A 75 -3.08 12.32 13.93
N PRO A 76 -2.26 13.37 13.96
CA PRO A 76 -0.92 13.25 14.55
C PRO A 76 -0.93 12.96 16.04
N LYS A 77 -2.03 13.20 16.72
CA LYS A 77 -2.10 12.91 18.16
C LYS A 77 -2.32 11.45 18.43
N THR A 78 -3.07 10.76 17.57
CA THR A 78 -3.39 9.36 17.79
C THR A 78 -2.59 8.44 16.90
N GLY A 79 -2.13 8.93 15.75
CA GLY A 79 -1.47 8.09 14.73
C GLY A 79 -2.43 7.28 13.90
N TYR A 80 -3.74 7.57 13.98
CA TYR A 80 -4.77 6.86 13.26
C TYR A 80 -5.68 7.83 12.54
N LEU A 81 -6.46 7.30 11.61
CA LEU A 81 -7.47 8.12 10.95
C LEU A 81 -8.53 8.52 11.97
N PRO A 82 -9.08 9.72 11.86
CA PRO A 82 -10.15 10.12 12.76
C PRO A 82 -11.41 9.29 12.46
N ASP A 83 -12.18 9.07 13.46
CA ASP A 83 -13.43 8.33 13.31
C ASP A 83 -14.52 9.17 12.65
#